data_4d79c31697cd8377be96c6d5490ccbc8
#
_entry.id   4d79c31697cd8377be96c6d5490ccbc8
#
_cell.length_a   1.000
_cell.length_b   1.000
_cell.length_c   1.000
_cell.angle_alpha   90.00
_cell.angle_beta   90.00
_cell.angle_gamma   90.00
#
_symmetry.space_group_name_H-M   'P 1'
#
loop_
_entity.id
_entity.type
_entity.pdbx_description
1 polymer ?
#
loop_
_entity_poly.entity_id
_entity_poly.type
_entity_poly.pdbx_seq_one_letter_code
_entity_poly.pdbx_strand_id
1 'polypeptide(L)'
;MEEKKSSKIIHILIFSLVIIVLFFNIFSYFGASIMLPGRELREISGTDPQTNRRITLDVSKGTVILNIWATWCGACIAEMPELNKISTKHTVYGVIKPTFKLEIYREVSPKFKSVIAKEEFFEDLYISVLPTTLLIHDGVIKKVHTGTMTVGFAEEWVKF
;
A
#
# COMPACT_ATOMS: atom_id res chain seq x y z
N MET A 1 -47.55 22.04 -14.39
CA MET A 1 -46.41 22.86 -13.90
C MET A 1 -45.62 22.14 -12.80
N GLU A 2 -46.23 21.27 -12.01
CA GLU A 2 -45.58 20.45 -10.97
C GLU A 2 -44.69 19.32 -11.51
N GLU A 3 -45.11 18.63 -12.56
CA GLU A 3 -44.35 17.51 -13.16
C GLU A 3 -42.95 17.92 -13.64
N LYS A 4 -42.84 19.11 -14.23
CA LYS A 4 -41.53 19.65 -14.71
C LYS A 4 -40.60 20.05 -13.58
N LYS A 5 -41.13 20.36 -12.39
CA LYS A 5 -40.36 20.69 -11.18
C LYS A 5 -39.84 19.40 -10.51
N SER A 6 -40.65 18.34 -10.48
CA SER A 6 -40.28 17.03 -9.94
C SER A 6 -39.14 16.39 -10.77
N SER A 7 -39.22 16.44 -12.11
CA SER A 7 -38.17 15.93 -13.00
C SER A 7 -36.83 16.63 -12.78
N LYS A 8 -36.79 17.95 -12.60
CA LYS A 8 -35.55 18.69 -12.31
C LYS A 8 -34.92 18.29 -10.96
N ILE A 9 -35.74 18.09 -9.94
CA ILE A 9 -35.28 17.64 -8.61
C ILE A 9 -34.64 16.28 -8.70
N ILE A 10 -35.27 15.35 -9.44
CA ILE A 10 -34.74 13.99 -9.64
C ILE A 10 -33.37 14.02 -10.35
N HIS A 11 -33.22 14.85 -11.39
CA HIS A 11 -31.92 15.01 -12.08
C HIS A 11 -30.82 15.56 -11.18
N ILE A 12 -31.14 16.53 -10.32
CA ILE A 12 -30.21 17.11 -9.35
C ILE A 12 -29.77 16.05 -8.33
N LEU A 13 -30.71 15.23 -7.83
CA LEU A 13 -30.41 14.17 -6.87
C LEU A 13 -29.52 13.08 -7.50
N ILE A 14 -29.82 12.66 -8.75
CA ILE A 14 -28.99 11.68 -9.46
C ILE A 14 -27.59 12.24 -9.71
N PHE A 15 -27.49 13.51 -10.14
CA PHE A 15 -26.20 14.14 -10.41
C PHE A 15 -25.35 14.28 -9.13
N SER A 16 -25.96 14.67 -7.99
CA SER A 16 -25.27 14.73 -6.70
C SER A 16 -24.81 13.35 -6.22
N LEU A 17 -25.63 12.31 -6.40
CA LEU A 17 -25.26 10.94 -6.08
C LEU A 17 -24.05 10.46 -6.90
N VAL A 18 -24.04 10.74 -8.21
CA VAL A 18 -22.91 10.40 -9.10
C VAL A 18 -21.63 11.09 -8.65
N ILE A 19 -21.71 12.39 -8.31
CA ILE A 19 -20.54 13.14 -7.80
C ILE A 19 -20.02 12.54 -6.49
N ILE A 20 -20.92 12.19 -5.56
CA ILE A 20 -20.54 11.56 -4.29
C ILE A 20 -19.84 10.21 -4.52
N VAL A 21 -20.38 9.38 -5.40
CA VAL A 21 -19.77 8.08 -5.75
C VAL A 21 -18.40 8.26 -6.40
N LEU A 22 -18.26 9.21 -7.33
CA LEU A 22 -16.97 9.52 -7.96
C LEU A 22 -15.95 10.04 -6.94
N PHE A 23 -16.38 10.95 -6.07
CA PHE A 23 -15.51 11.47 -4.99
C PHE A 23 -15.02 10.34 -4.07
N PHE A 24 -15.92 9.45 -3.64
CA PHE A 24 -15.55 8.30 -2.81
C PHE A 24 -14.57 7.36 -3.51
N ASN A 25 -14.76 7.09 -4.81
CA ASN A 25 -13.84 6.25 -5.58
C ASN A 25 -12.46 6.91 -5.72
N ILE A 26 -12.40 8.20 -6.03
CA ILE A 26 -11.15 8.97 -6.15
C ILE A 26 -10.43 8.99 -4.79
N PHE A 27 -11.15 9.30 -3.71
CA PHE A 27 -10.58 9.34 -2.37
C PHE A 27 -10.07 7.97 -1.92
N SER A 28 -10.80 6.89 -2.19
CA SER A 28 -10.36 5.51 -1.90
C SER A 28 -9.07 5.16 -2.64
N TYR A 29 -8.93 5.60 -3.89
CA TYR A 29 -7.73 5.32 -4.71
C TYR A 29 -6.51 6.14 -4.30
N PHE A 30 -6.69 7.43 -4.01
CA PHE A 30 -5.60 8.35 -3.71
C PHE A 30 -5.40 8.63 -2.20
N GLY A 31 -6.24 8.08 -1.33
CA GLY A 31 -6.24 8.40 0.10
C GLY A 31 -4.87 8.24 0.76
N ALA A 32 -4.21 7.10 0.55
CA ALA A 32 -2.87 6.86 1.08
C ALA A 32 -1.84 7.89 0.56
N SER A 33 -1.86 8.20 -0.74
CA SER A 33 -0.91 9.13 -1.36
C SER A 33 -1.03 10.56 -0.83
N ILE A 34 -2.22 10.94 -0.38
CA ILE A 34 -2.50 12.30 0.13
C ILE A 34 -2.29 12.39 1.65
N MET A 35 -2.71 11.34 2.38
CA MET A 35 -2.79 11.39 3.85
C MET A 35 -1.51 10.93 4.56
N LEU A 36 -0.66 10.14 3.91
CA LEU A 36 0.49 9.52 4.57
C LEU A 36 1.79 10.32 4.58
N PRO A 37 2.14 11.16 3.57
CA PRO A 37 3.39 11.92 3.63
C PRO A 37 3.45 12.81 4.87
N GLY A 38 4.56 12.70 5.62
CA GLY A 38 4.76 13.38 6.90
C GLY A 38 4.32 12.59 8.14
N ARG A 39 3.57 11.49 7.99
CA ARG A 39 3.14 10.64 9.11
C ARG A 39 4.32 9.83 9.65
N GLU A 40 4.39 9.73 10.98
CA GLU A 40 5.38 8.87 11.64
C GLU A 40 4.98 7.38 11.55
N LEU A 41 5.94 6.55 11.21
CA LEU A 41 5.88 5.10 11.26
C LEU A 41 7.27 4.58 11.63
N ARG A 42 7.45 4.15 12.87
CA ARG A 42 8.76 3.79 13.42
C ARG A 42 8.99 2.29 13.50
N GLU A 43 7.93 1.53 13.65
CA GLU A 43 7.98 0.07 13.74
C GLU A 43 6.71 -0.57 13.16
N ILE A 44 6.84 -1.81 12.71
CA ILE A 44 5.74 -2.59 12.17
C ILE A 44 5.79 -3.97 12.80
N SER A 45 4.81 -4.27 13.64
CA SER A 45 4.69 -5.57 14.30
C SER A 45 3.75 -6.50 13.53
N GLY A 46 4.12 -7.75 13.45
CA GLY A 46 3.32 -8.76 12.77
C GLY A 46 3.85 -10.16 13.00
N THR A 47 3.44 -11.09 12.16
CA THR A 47 3.87 -12.48 12.20
C THR A 47 4.83 -12.75 11.04
N ASP A 48 5.96 -13.37 11.31
CA ASP A 48 6.88 -13.85 10.30
C ASP A 48 6.20 -14.91 9.43
N PRO A 49 6.18 -14.75 8.10
CA PRO A 49 5.44 -15.64 7.21
C PRO A 49 6.00 -17.07 7.13
N GLN A 50 7.26 -17.29 7.51
CA GLN A 50 7.90 -18.61 7.45
C GLN A 50 7.85 -19.36 8.79
N THR A 51 8.10 -18.63 9.89
CA THR A 51 8.24 -19.23 11.22
C THR A 51 6.98 -19.13 12.07
N ASN A 52 6.00 -18.34 11.63
CA ASN A 52 4.78 -18.01 12.37
C ASN A 52 5.04 -17.38 13.75
N ARG A 53 6.22 -16.79 13.97
CA ARG A 53 6.58 -16.11 15.21
C ARG A 53 6.30 -14.61 15.09
N ARG A 54 5.97 -13.97 16.21
CA ARG A 54 5.83 -12.52 16.28
C ARG A 54 7.18 -11.85 16.07
N ILE A 55 7.24 -10.90 15.15
CA ILE A 55 8.43 -10.09 14.86
C ILE A 55 8.04 -8.63 14.69
N THR A 56 9.02 -7.76 14.81
CA THR A 56 8.88 -6.32 14.57
C THR A 56 9.95 -5.88 13.56
N LEU A 57 9.54 -5.11 12.56
CA LEU A 57 10.42 -4.43 11.63
C LEU A 57 10.66 -3.01 12.15
N ASP A 58 11.90 -2.66 12.40
CA ASP A 58 12.31 -1.30 12.77
C ASP A 58 12.52 -0.47 11.49
N VAL A 59 11.77 0.61 11.35
CA VAL A 59 11.86 1.57 10.24
C VAL A 59 12.17 2.99 10.75
N SER A 60 12.65 3.09 12.01
CA SER A 60 12.89 4.37 12.69
C SER A 60 14.16 5.08 12.23
N LYS A 61 15.07 4.39 11.51
CA LYS A 61 16.37 4.93 11.10
C LYS A 61 16.69 4.64 9.64
N GLY A 62 17.29 5.63 8.97
CA GLY A 62 17.72 5.51 7.59
C GLY A 62 16.54 5.50 6.59
N THR A 63 16.83 5.09 5.38
CA THR A 63 15.84 5.02 4.30
C THR A 63 15.37 3.58 4.11
N VAL A 64 14.08 3.37 4.18
CA VAL A 64 13.41 2.07 4.01
C VAL A 64 12.36 2.16 2.91
N ILE A 65 12.36 1.21 2.01
CA ILE A 65 11.30 0.94 1.04
C ILE A 65 10.39 -0.10 1.67
N LEU A 66 9.16 0.28 2.00
CA LEU A 66 8.16 -0.62 2.58
C LEU A 66 7.13 -0.99 1.53
N ASN A 67 7.20 -2.20 1.02
CA ASN A 67 6.24 -2.72 0.04
C ASN A 67 5.08 -3.43 0.74
N ILE A 68 3.87 -3.00 0.43
CA ILE A 68 2.61 -3.52 0.97
C ILE A 68 1.92 -4.34 -0.11
N TRP A 69 1.72 -5.64 0.16
CA TRP A 69 1.28 -6.59 -0.83
C TRP A 69 0.42 -7.72 -0.26
N ALA A 70 -0.07 -8.62 -1.12
CA ALA A 70 -0.81 -9.81 -0.73
C ALA A 70 -0.49 -11.00 -1.64
N THR A 71 -0.59 -12.21 -1.10
CA THR A 71 -0.33 -13.44 -1.86
C THR A 71 -1.41 -13.77 -2.90
N TRP A 72 -2.52 -13.09 -2.89
CA TRP A 72 -3.59 -13.17 -3.91
C TRP A 72 -3.53 -12.05 -4.96
N CYS A 73 -2.61 -11.10 -4.81
CA CYS A 73 -2.47 -9.94 -5.69
C CYS A 73 -1.52 -10.26 -6.87
N GLY A 74 -2.07 -10.49 -8.04
CA GLY A 74 -1.28 -10.86 -9.22
C GLY A 74 -0.21 -9.82 -9.61
N ALA A 75 -0.54 -8.51 -9.56
CA ALA A 75 0.41 -7.43 -9.82
C ALA A 75 1.56 -7.42 -8.78
N CYS A 76 1.25 -7.71 -7.51
CA CYS A 76 2.27 -7.81 -6.44
C CYS A 76 3.24 -8.97 -6.69
N ILE A 77 2.70 -10.13 -7.14
CA ILE A 77 3.52 -11.29 -7.48
C ILE A 77 4.43 -10.96 -8.68
N ALA A 78 3.89 -10.32 -9.70
CA ALA A 78 4.62 -9.95 -10.90
C ALA A 78 5.78 -8.97 -10.65
N GLU A 79 5.68 -8.08 -9.65
CA GLU A 79 6.75 -7.13 -9.32
C GLU A 79 7.86 -7.73 -8.43
N MET A 80 7.64 -8.89 -7.79
CA MET A 80 8.56 -9.46 -6.80
C MET A 80 10.00 -9.64 -7.32
N PRO A 81 10.26 -10.07 -8.56
CA PRO A 81 11.62 -10.12 -9.10
C PRO A 81 12.33 -8.76 -9.11
N GLU A 82 11.60 -7.66 -9.36
CA GLU A 82 12.16 -6.30 -9.32
C GLU A 82 12.45 -5.87 -7.87
N LEU A 83 11.55 -6.12 -6.93
CA LEU A 83 11.77 -5.85 -5.51
C LEU A 83 12.96 -6.62 -4.95
N ASN A 84 13.13 -7.88 -5.37
CA ASN A 84 14.31 -8.68 -5.01
C ASN A 84 15.62 -8.06 -5.51
N LYS A 85 15.63 -7.46 -6.71
CA LYS A 85 16.81 -6.71 -7.21
C LYS A 85 17.01 -5.40 -6.43
N ILE A 86 15.93 -4.66 -6.16
CA ILE A 86 15.97 -3.42 -5.36
C ILE A 86 16.56 -3.71 -3.97
N SER A 87 16.18 -4.83 -3.34
CA SER A 87 16.65 -5.21 -2.01
C SER A 87 18.15 -5.51 -1.93
N THR A 88 18.85 -5.68 -3.05
CA THR A 88 20.32 -5.82 -3.06
C THR A 88 21.05 -4.51 -2.82
N LYS A 89 20.38 -3.37 -3.05
CA LYS A 89 20.98 -2.02 -2.95
C LYS A 89 20.33 -1.17 -1.86
N HIS A 90 19.07 -1.44 -1.52
CA HIS A 90 18.27 -0.66 -0.59
C HIS A 90 17.68 -1.54 0.50
N THR A 91 17.40 -0.98 1.65
CA THR A 91 16.63 -1.68 2.69
C THR A 91 15.18 -1.77 2.25
N VAL A 92 14.74 -2.99 1.94
CA VAL A 92 13.36 -3.30 1.57
C VAL A 92 12.73 -4.15 2.67
N TYR A 93 11.51 -3.82 3.07
CA TYR A 93 10.66 -4.66 3.91
C TYR A 93 9.32 -4.91 3.24
N GLY A 94 8.71 -6.05 3.54
CA GLY A 94 7.39 -6.44 3.07
C GLY A 94 6.36 -6.40 4.19
N VAL A 95 5.19 -5.86 3.92
CA VAL A 95 4.01 -6.00 4.77
C VAL A 95 2.93 -6.73 3.98
N ILE A 96 2.49 -7.85 4.52
CA ILE A 96 1.60 -8.79 3.85
C ILE A 96 0.22 -8.71 4.49
N LYS A 97 -0.82 -8.63 3.66
CA LYS A 97 -2.21 -8.70 4.14
C LYS A 97 -2.54 -10.05 4.80
N PRO A 98 -3.48 -10.06 5.79
CA PRO A 98 -3.75 -11.25 6.61
C PRO A 98 -4.22 -12.50 5.85
N THR A 99 -4.89 -12.34 4.70
CA THR A 99 -5.31 -13.46 3.83
C THR A 99 -4.10 -14.08 3.11
N PHE A 100 -3.22 -14.68 3.90
CA PHE A 100 -1.92 -15.16 3.49
C PHE A 100 -1.94 -16.64 3.03
N LYS A 101 -1.24 -16.93 1.93
CA LYS A 101 -1.01 -18.30 1.43
C LYS A 101 0.49 -18.60 1.41
N LEU A 102 0.93 -19.50 2.28
CA LEU A 102 2.36 -19.84 2.44
C LEU A 102 2.99 -20.41 1.16
N GLU A 103 2.23 -21.18 0.39
CA GLU A 103 2.69 -21.77 -0.88
C GLU A 103 3.10 -20.67 -1.86
N ILE A 104 2.25 -19.65 -2.04
CA ILE A 104 2.52 -18.51 -2.92
C ILE A 104 3.72 -17.71 -2.41
N TYR A 105 3.81 -17.49 -1.09
CA TYR A 105 4.95 -16.78 -0.49
C TYR A 105 6.27 -17.49 -0.78
N ARG A 106 6.30 -18.83 -0.66
CA ARG A 106 7.49 -19.63 -0.97
C ARG A 106 7.85 -19.61 -2.45
N GLU A 107 6.84 -19.63 -3.33
CA GLU A 107 7.01 -19.55 -4.78
C GLU A 107 7.64 -18.22 -5.22
N VAL A 108 7.08 -17.09 -4.77
CA VAL A 108 7.61 -15.76 -5.12
C VAL A 108 8.93 -15.43 -4.43
N SER A 109 9.24 -16.12 -3.32
CA SER A 109 10.53 -16.10 -2.63
C SER A 109 11.11 -14.69 -2.42
N PRO A 110 10.47 -13.83 -1.60
CA PRO A 110 10.99 -12.50 -1.29
C PRO A 110 12.39 -12.59 -0.64
N LYS A 111 13.34 -11.77 -1.13
CA LYS A 111 14.72 -11.71 -0.62
C LYS A 111 14.90 -10.70 0.52
N PHE A 112 13.82 -10.22 1.09
CA PHE A 112 13.77 -9.22 2.15
C PHE A 112 12.83 -9.66 3.28
N LYS A 113 13.05 -9.10 4.47
CA LYS A 113 12.21 -9.40 5.64
C LYS A 113 10.77 -8.95 5.40
N SER A 114 9.82 -9.79 5.78
CA SER A 114 8.40 -9.50 5.64
C SER A 114 7.65 -9.87 6.91
N VAL A 115 6.54 -9.16 7.17
CA VAL A 115 5.59 -9.48 8.24
C VAL A 115 4.18 -9.58 7.68
N ILE A 116 3.39 -10.50 8.22
CA ILE A 116 1.93 -10.51 8.05
C ILE A 116 1.38 -9.55 9.10
N ALA A 117 0.88 -8.40 8.68
CA ALA A 117 0.30 -7.42 9.58
C ALA A 117 -1.20 -7.68 9.79
N LYS A 118 -1.75 -7.12 10.86
CA LYS A 118 -3.21 -7.14 11.12
C LYS A 118 -3.93 -6.17 10.19
N GLU A 119 -5.25 -6.37 10.02
CA GLU A 119 -6.06 -5.51 9.13
C GLU A 119 -6.05 -4.05 9.56
N GLU A 120 -6.02 -3.78 10.86
CA GLU A 120 -5.96 -2.42 11.40
C GLU A 120 -4.77 -1.61 10.88
N PHE A 121 -3.63 -2.25 10.60
CA PHE A 121 -2.47 -1.58 9.99
C PHE A 121 -2.80 -0.97 8.63
N PHE A 122 -3.57 -1.68 7.81
CA PHE A 122 -3.94 -1.22 6.45
C PHE A 122 -5.02 -0.14 6.50
N GLU A 123 -5.96 -0.27 7.43
CA GLU A 123 -7.01 0.73 7.69
C GLU A 123 -6.41 2.04 8.18
N ASP A 124 -5.54 1.98 9.18
CA ASP A 124 -4.84 3.14 9.74
C ASP A 124 -4.01 3.90 8.70
N LEU A 125 -3.44 3.19 7.74
CA LEU A 125 -2.65 3.77 6.66
C LEU A 125 -3.46 4.01 5.38
N TYR A 126 -4.78 3.85 5.40
CA TYR A 126 -5.67 4.04 4.23
C TYR A 126 -5.23 3.22 3.01
N ILE A 127 -4.67 2.02 3.22
CA ILE A 127 -4.17 1.15 2.15
C ILE A 127 -5.33 0.35 1.55
N SER A 128 -5.90 0.86 0.48
CA SER A 128 -7.01 0.23 -0.25
C SER A 128 -6.60 -0.42 -1.58
N VAL A 129 -5.43 -0.06 -2.11
CA VAL A 129 -4.92 -0.54 -3.40
C VAL A 129 -3.60 -1.29 -3.19
N LEU A 130 -3.40 -2.38 -3.94
CA LEU A 130 -2.16 -3.17 -3.93
C LEU A 130 -1.60 -3.35 -5.36
N PRO A 131 -0.26 -3.35 -5.50
CA PRO A 131 0.73 -3.06 -4.47
C PRO A 131 0.76 -1.57 -4.12
N THR A 132 1.13 -1.25 -2.89
CA THR A 132 1.45 0.12 -2.46
C THR A 132 2.82 0.11 -1.78
N THR A 133 3.68 1.05 -2.14
CA THR A 133 5.02 1.18 -1.58
C THR A 133 5.20 2.52 -0.90
N LEU A 134 5.73 2.49 0.33
CA LEU A 134 6.05 3.68 1.11
C LEU A 134 7.57 3.87 1.14
N LEU A 135 8.03 5.11 0.93
CA LEU A 135 9.39 5.51 1.23
C LEU A 135 9.41 6.14 2.62
N ILE A 136 10.11 5.50 3.54
CA ILE A 136 10.26 5.95 4.93
C ILE A 136 11.69 6.42 5.12
N HIS A 137 11.87 7.58 5.75
CA HIS A 137 13.17 8.08 6.13
C HIS A 137 13.13 8.56 7.57
N ASP A 138 13.98 7.96 8.41
CA ASP A 138 14.06 8.20 9.85
C ASP A 138 12.70 8.12 10.55
N GLY A 139 11.93 7.09 10.23
CA GLY A 139 10.63 6.83 10.83
C GLY A 139 9.49 7.74 10.32
N VAL A 140 9.71 8.49 9.24
CA VAL A 140 8.68 9.37 8.65
C VAL A 140 8.41 8.95 7.22
N ILE A 141 7.15 8.75 6.87
CA ILE A 141 6.72 8.47 5.50
C ILE A 141 6.96 9.71 4.65
N LYS A 142 7.81 9.62 3.64
CA LYS A 142 8.16 10.71 2.74
C LYS A 142 7.39 10.68 1.43
N LYS A 143 7.23 9.48 0.86
CA LYS A 143 6.56 9.30 -0.43
C LYS A 143 5.71 8.03 -0.40
N VAL A 144 4.67 8.04 -1.24
CA VAL A 144 3.78 6.89 -1.46
C VAL A 144 3.69 6.64 -2.95
N HIS A 145 3.83 5.38 -3.35
CA HIS A 145 3.63 4.92 -4.72
C HIS A 145 2.58 3.81 -4.74
N THR A 146 1.57 3.95 -5.57
CA THR A 146 0.54 2.93 -5.81
C THR A 146 0.76 2.32 -7.19
N GLY A 147 0.83 1.00 -7.25
CA GLY A 147 1.15 0.25 -8.45
C GLY A 147 2.52 -0.41 -8.37
N THR A 148 2.90 -1.12 -9.43
CA THR A 148 4.15 -1.89 -9.49
C THR A 148 5.38 -1.01 -9.55
N MET A 149 6.47 -1.47 -8.93
CA MET A 149 7.75 -0.78 -8.87
C MET A 149 8.80 -1.51 -9.71
N THR A 150 9.57 -0.77 -10.49
CA THR A 150 10.74 -1.29 -11.21
C THR A 150 12.03 -0.77 -10.58
N VAL A 151 13.16 -1.43 -10.86
CA VAL A 151 14.48 -1.00 -10.36
C VAL A 151 14.77 0.44 -10.78
N GLY A 152 14.57 0.78 -12.06
CA GLY A 152 14.85 2.13 -12.58
C GLY A 152 14.00 3.19 -11.90
N PHE A 153 12.71 2.91 -11.67
CA PHE A 153 11.84 3.82 -10.94
C PHE A 153 12.29 3.97 -9.47
N ALA A 154 12.63 2.86 -8.80
CA ALA A 154 13.06 2.90 -7.39
C ALA A 154 14.33 3.73 -7.20
N GLU A 155 15.34 3.60 -8.09
CA GLU A 155 16.61 4.35 -8.02
C GLU A 155 16.40 5.87 -8.11
N GLU A 156 15.43 6.34 -8.89
CA GLU A 156 15.08 7.76 -8.93
C GLU A 156 14.19 8.16 -7.75
N TRP A 157 13.29 7.29 -7.35
CA TRP A 157 12.28 7.58 -6.35
C TRP A 157 12.84 7.71 -4.93
N VAL A 158 13.93 7.00 -4.59
CA VAL A 158 14.60 7.09 -3.29
C VAL A 158 15.44 8.36 -3.11
N LYS A 159 15.68 9.11 -4.16
CA LYS A 159 16.38 10.41 -4.07
C LYS A 159 15.47 11.46 -3.42
N PHE A 160 16.02 12.23 -2.52
CA PHE A 160 15.34 13.33 -1.81
C PHE A 160 15.63 14.67 -2.49
#